data_009957fef1858ae427f1438d742c875b
#
_entry.id   009957fef1858ae427f1438d742c875b
#
_cell.length_a   1.000
_cell.length_b   1.000
_cell.length_c   1.000
_cell.angle_alpha   90.00
_cell.angle_beta   90.00
_cell.angle_gamma   90.00
#
_symmetry.space_group_name_H-M   'P 1'
#
loop_
_entity.id
_entity.type
_entity.pdbx_description
1 polymer ?
#
loop_
_entity_poly.entity_id
_entity_poly.type
_entity_poly.pdbx_seq_one_letter_code
_entity_poly.pdbx_strand_id
1 'polypeptide(L)'
;MGWRGGLALAFALLAAAGPGAAQVRVDVDLGAQVMRVAADSGVSYEWPISSGSLGRATPRGEFRPYALYPMIYSWKYGNEPMPHSIFFHGQYAIHGTLETDLLGRPASHGCIRLSPRAAATLYELVSREGAVIRIGGGPEFGAAPSPRLIALPMGRALELAPADSPVAR
;
A
#
# COMPACT_ATOMS: atom_id res chain seq x y z
N MET A 1 49.80 0.21 -51.71
CA MET A 1 48.43 0.52 -51.38
C MET A 1 47.98 -0.45 -50.28
N GLY A 2 47.94 -0.02 -49.05
CA GLY A 2 47.56 -0.88 -47.93
C GLY A 2 46.30 -0.31 -47.27
N TRP A 3 45.24 -1.07 -47.25
CA TRP A 3 43.96 -0.72 -46.65
C TRP A 3 43.91 -1.28 -45.21
N ARG A 4 43.99 -0.39 -44.25
CA ARG A 4 43.85 -0.73 -42.81
C ARG A 4 42.36 -0.62 -42.44
N GLY A 5 41.67 -1.77 -42.36
CA GLY A 5 40.34 -1.85 -41.85
C GLY A 5 40.31 -1.71 -40.30
N GLY A 6 39.81 -0.60 -39.79
CA GLY A 6 39.59 -0.41 -38.39
C GLY A 6 38.29 -1.11 -37.92
N LEU A 7 38.40 -2.10 -37.04
CA LEU A 7 37.26 -2.73 -36.37
C LEU A 7 36.80 -1.79 -35.25
N ALA A 8 35.64 -1.16 -35.45
CA ALA A 8 34.98 -0.39 -34.40
C ALA A 8 34.21 -1.36 -33.47
N LEU A 9 34.71 -1.59 -32.25
CA LEU A 9 33.96 -2.28 -31.22
C LEU A 9 32.87 -1.33 -30.68
N ALA A 10 31.62 -1.62 -31.03
CA ALA A 10 30.47 -0.98 -30.42
C ALA A 10 30.25 -1.59 -29.02
N PHE A 11 30.59 -0.83 -27.96
CA PHE A 11 30.24 -1.17 -26.59
C PHE A 11 28.76 -0.88 -26.39
N ALA A 12 27.94 -1.91 -26.39
CA ALA A 12 26.53 -1.82 -25.97
C ALA A 12 26.50 -1.65 -24.44
N LEU A 13 26.21 -0.42 -23.99
CA LEU A 13 25.90 -0.16 -22.58
C LEU A 13 24.56 -0.84 -22.24
N LEU A 14 24.59 -2.03 -21.66
CA LEU A 14 23.42 -2.60 -20.99
C LEU A 14 23.18 -1.74 -19.75
N ALA A 15 22.17 -0.87 -19.80
CA ALA A 15 21.65 -0.22 -18.61
C ALA A 15 20.97 -1.30 -17.74
N ALA A 16 21.68 -1.77 -16.73
CA ALA A 16 21.11 -2.62 -15.70
C ALA A 16 20.06 -1.76 -14.95
N ALA A 17 18.78 -2.03 -15.18
CA ALA A 17 17.71 -1.53 -14.31
C ALA A 17 17.98 -2.10 -12.93
N GLY A 18 18.49 -1.26 -12.03
CA GLY A 18 18.68 -1.63 -10.63
C GLY A 18 17.37 -2.12 -10.01
N PRO A 19 17.41 -3.00 -9.01
CA PRO A 19 16.20 -3.43 -8.31
C PRO A 19 15.48 -2.18 -7.82
N GLY A 20 14.25 -1.95 -8.30
CA GLY A 20 13.40 -0.87 -7.82
C GLY A 20 13.29 -1.02 -6.30
N ALA A 21 13.56 0.05 -5.54
CA ALA A 21 13.42 0.01 -4.09
C ALA A 21 12.05 -0.57 -3.74
N ALA A 22 12.03 -1.51 -2.78
CA ALA A 22 10.79 -2.08 -2.26
C ALA A 22 9.85 -0.94 -1.88
N GLN A 23 8.59 -1.03 -2.30
CA GLN A 23 7.64 0.06 -2.11
C GLN A 23 6.27 -0.48 -1.71
N VAL A 24 5.68 0.15 -0.71
CA VAL A 24 4.31 -0.14 -0.28
C VAL A 24 3.32 0.47 -1.27
N ARG A 25 2.39 -0.32 -1.78
CA ARG A 25 1.20 0.15 -2.50
C ARG A 25 0.04 0.31 -1.54
N VAL A 26 -0.57 1.48 -1.57
CA VAL A 26 -1.75 1.83 -0.77
C VAL A 26 -2.86 2.25 -1.72
N ASP A 27 -3.86 1.42 -1.89
CA ASP A 27 -5.03 1.68 -2.72
C ASP A 27 -6.25 2.00 -1.83
N VAL A 28 -6.79 3.21 -1.96
CA VAL A 28 -7.90 3.73 -1.17
C VAL A 28 -9.15 3.83 -2.02
N ASP A 29 -10.13 3.00 -1.74
CA ASP A 29 -11.45 3.05 -2.36
C ASP A 29 -12.41 3.89 -1.50
N LEU A 30 -12.66 5.12 -1.95
CA LEU A 30 -13.57 6.05 -1.27
C LEU A 30 -15.05 5.64 -1.41
N GLY A 31 -15.39 4.84 -2.41
CA GLY A 31 -16.75 4.33 -2.58
C GLY A 31 -17.06 3.21 -1.59
N ALA A 32 -16.15 2.27 -1.46
CA ALA A 32 -16.25 1.14 -0.54
C ALA A 32 -15.82 1.48 0.90
N GLN A 33 -15.17 2.62 1.12
CA GLN A 33 -14.55 3.02 2.40
C GLN A 33 -13.56 1.97 2.91
N VAL A 34 -12.68 1.51 2.03
CA VAL A 34 -11.68 0.47 2.29
C VAL A 34 -10.32 0.92 1.78
N MET A 35 -9.28 0.59 2.53
CA MET A 35 -7.88 0.71 2.14
C MET A 35 -7.28 -0.69 1.96
N ARG A 36 -6.64 -0.91 0.81
CA ARG A 36 -5.83 -2.10 0.54
C ARG A 36 -4.36 -1.73 0.52
N VAL A 37 -3.55 -2.52 1.19
CA VAL A 37 -2.12 -2.31 1.30
C VAL A 37 -1.40 -3.56 0.85
N ALA A 38 -0.41 -3.41 0.01
CA ALA A 38 0.47 -4.49 -0.43
C ALA A 38 1.92 -4.02 -0.40
N ALA A 39 2.77 -4.74 0.31
CA ALA A 39 4.21 -4.54 0.33
C ALA A 39 4.90 -5.56 -0.59
N ASP A 40 6.04 -5.20 -1.16
CA ASP A 40 6.82 -6.11 -2.02
C ASP A 40 7.32 -7.35 -1.26
N SER A 41 7.36 -7.30 0.07
CA SER A 41 7.62 -8.45 0.95
C SER A 41 6.54 -9.55 0.89
N GLY A 42 5.44 -9.33 0.16
CA GLY A 42 4.31 -10.24 0.05
C GLY A 42 3.24 -10.06 1.13
N VAL A 43 3.45 -9.15 2.08
CA VAL A 43 2.45 -8.82 3.10
C VAL A 43 1.35 -7.97 2.49
N SER A 44 0.09 -8.28 2.81
CA SER A 44 -1.08 -7.51 2.38
C SER A 44 -2.09 -7.34 3.49
N TYR A 45 -2.80 -6.20 3.46
CA TYR A 45 -3.85 -5.85 4.41
C TYR A 45 -5.04 -5.24 3.69
N GLU A 46 -6.21 -5.40 4.30
CA GLU A 46 -7.42 -4.69 3.96
C GLU A 46 -8.05 -4.14 5.23
N TRP A 47 -8.33 -2.82 5.26
CA TRP A 47 -8.86 -2.14 6.45
C TRP A 47 -10.01 -1.21 6.09
N PRO A 48 -11.06 -1.13 6.92
CA PRO A 48 -12.07 -0.08 6.81
C PRO A 48 -11.43 1.28 7.13
N ILE A 49 -11.86 2.30 6.39
CA ILE A 49 -11.42 3.68 6.57
C ILE A 49 -12.61 4.59 6.88
N SER A 50 -12.30 5.83 7.28
CA SER A 50 -13.24 6.94 7.23
C SER A 50 -12.61 8.09 6.45
N SER A 51 -13.19 8.43 5.31
CA SER A 51 -12.72 9.50 4.44
C SER A 51 -13.52 10.80 4.65
N GLY A 52 -13.21 11.83 3.86
CA GLY A 52 -13.90 13.12 3.90
C GLY A 52 -15.39 13.03 3.70
N SER A 53 -16.14 13.71 4.55
CA SER A 53 -17.61 13.85 4.48
C SER A 53 -18.05 14.78 3.33
N LEU A 54 -19.34 14.85 3.10
CA LEU A 54 -19.92 15.75 2.09
C LEU A 54 -19.43 17.20 2.29
N GLY A 55 -18.96 17.82 1.21
CA GLY A 55 -18.38 19.17 1.25
C GLY A 55 -16.93 19.25 1.74
N ARG A 56 -16.31 18.12 2.13
CA ARG A 56 -14.94 18.00 2.66
C ARG A 56 -14.19 16.84 2.00
N ALA A 57 -14.23 16.78 0.68
CA ALA A 57 -13.75 15.65 -0.08
C ALA A 57 -12.26 15.35 0.17
N THR A 58 -11.94 14.07 0.30
CA THR A 58 -10.57 13.58 0.22
C THR A 58 -10.06 13.75 -1.22
N PRO A 59 -8.85 14.31 -1.42
CA PRO A 59 -8.25 14.43 -2.75
C PRO A 59 -8.09 13.08 -3.43
N ARG A 60 -8.46 13.00 -4.71
CA ARG A 60 -8.28 11.82 -5.56
C ARG A 60 -7.01 11.94 -6.38
N GLY A 61 -6.38 10.83 -6.70
CA GLY A 61 -5.16 10.79 -7.52
C GLY A 61 -4.11 9.85 -6.99
N GLU A 62 -2.90 9.97 -7.49
CA GLU A 62 -1.73 9.24 -7.04
C GLU A 62 -0.80 10.20 -6.29
N PHE A 63 -0.35 9.78 -5.12
CA PHE A 63 0.45 10.59 -4.21
C PHE A 63 1.62 9.80 -3.65
N ARG A 64 2.62 10.52 -3.13
CA ARG A 64 3.70 9.96 -2.31
C ARG A 64 3.72 10.64 -0.95
N PRO A 65 4.00 9.90 0.14
CA PRO A 65 4.21 10.51 1.44
C PRO A 65 5.36 11.51 1.38
N TYR A 66 5.19 12.66 2.06
CA TYR A 66 6.25 13.67 2.17
C TYR A 66 6.62 14.00 3.62
N ALA A 67 5.77 13.64 4.59
CA ALA A 67 6.06 13.80 6.01
C ALA A 67 5.35 12.73 6.83
N LEU A 68 6.04 12.21 7.84
CA LEU A 68 5.57 11.18 8.75
C LEU A 68 5.78 11.64 10.19
N TYR A 69 4.72 11.52 11.01
CA TYR A 69 4.77 11.86 12.44
C TYR A 69 4.16 10.73 13.27
N PRO A 70 4.84 10.19 14.27
CA PRO A 70 4.29 9.17 15.14
C PRO A 70 3.09 9.69 15.94
N MET A 71 3.09 10.99 16.27
CA MET A 71 1.96 11.71 16.88
C MET A 71 2.00 13.17 16.46
N ILE A 72 0.84 13.69 16.05
CA ILE A 72 0.61 15.12 15.84
C ILE A 72 -0.81 15.46 16.26
N TYR A 73 -1.09 16.72 16.55
CA TYR A 73 -2.41 17.20 16.94
C TYR A 73 -2.93 18.21 15.92
N SER A 74 -4.20 18.08 15.55
CA SER A 74 -4.85 19.00 14.63
C SER A 74 -5.36 20.22 15.38
N TRP A 75 -4.58 21.29 15.46
CA TRP A 75 -4.98 22.55 16.07
C TRP A 75 -6.25 23.14 15.44
N LYS A 76 -6.49 22.90 14.15
CA LYS A 76 -7.65 23.37 13.41
C LYS A 76 -8.96 22.73 13.86
N TYR A 77 -8.89 21.52 14.43
CA TYR A 77 -10.05 20.72 14.82
C TYR A 77 -10.02 20.38 16.32
N GLY A 78 -9.84 21.42 17.16
CA GLY A 78 -9.92 21.24 18.61
C GLY A 78 -8.78 20.43 19.22
N ASN A 79 -7.62 20.45 18.60
CA ASN A 79 -6.44 19.71 19.05
C ASN A 79 -6.63 18.17 19.01
N GLU A 80 -7.41 17.69 18.03
CA GLU A 80 -7.67 16.25 17.82
C GLU A 80 -6.37 15.49 17.61
N PRO A 81 -6.13 14.37 18.32
CA PRO A 81 -4.94 13.56 18.16
C PRO A 81 -4.98 12.80 16.83
N MET A 82 -3.87 12.83 16.10
CA MET A 82 -3.67 12.15 14.84
C MET A 82 -2.44 11.23 14.95
N PRO A 83 -2.56 10.06 15.62
CA PRO A 83 -1.44 9.14 15.76
C PRO A 83 -1.05 8.50 14.42
N HIS A 84 0.26 8.28 14.23
CA HIS A 84 0.83 7.62 13.06
C HIS A 84 0.44 8.30 11.74
N SER A 85 0.58 9.62 11.70
CA SER A 85 0.20 10.44 10.56
C SER A 85 1.18 10.32 9.41
N ILE A 86 0.64 10.07 8.22
CA ILE A 86 1.34 9.99 6.94
C ILE A 86 0.75 11.07 6.03
N PHE A 87 1.43 12.20 5.90
CA PHE A 87 0.99 13.31 5.05
C PHE A 87 1.31 13.02 3.58
N PHE A 88 0.32 13.19 2.71
CA PHE A 88 0.44 12.87 1.28
C PHE A 88 0.09 14.03 0.35
N HIS A 89 -0.73 15.00 0.79
CA HIS A 89 -1.10 16.16 -0.04
C HIS A 89 -1.52 17.34 0.84
N GLY A 90 -0.77 18.48 0.80
CA GLY A 90 -1.09 19.65 1.60
C GLY A 90 -1.29 19.33 3.09
N GLN A 91 -2.50 19.53 3.60
CA GLN A 91 -2.85 19.21 4.99
C GLN A 91 -3.57 17.86 5.14
N TYR A 92 -3.63 17.06 4.08
CA TYR A 92 -4.29 15.76 4.10
C TYR A 92 -3.31 14.66 4.50
N ALA A 93 -3.75 13.83 5.44
CA ALA A 93 -2.97 12.71 5.95
C ALA A 93 -3.82 11.44 6.08
N ILE A 94 -3.15 10.29 6.10
CA ILE A 94 -3.68 9.04 6.63
C ILE A 94 -3.23 8.98 8.09
N HIS A 95 -4.14 8.72 9.04
CA HIS A 95 -3.80 8.68 10.47
C HIS A 95 -4.75 7.78 11.27
N GLY A 96 -4.36 7.41 12.47
CA GLY A 96 -5.23 6.69 13.41
C GLY A 96 -6.29 7.60 14.02
N THR A 97 -7.45 7.02 14.37
CA THR A 97 -8.52 7.71 15.10
C THR A 97 -9.03 6.84 16.25
N LEU A 98 -9.49 7.48 17.32
CA LEU A 98 -10.22 6.80 18.39
C LEU A 98 -11.72 6.65 18.08
N GLU A 99 -12.25 7.40 17.10
CA GLU A 99 -13.63 7.30 16.61
C GLU A 99 -13.78 6.10 15.64
N THR A 100 -13.52 4.89 16.13
CA THR A 100 -13.51 3.68 15.30
C THR A 100 -14.90 3.24 14.84
N ASP A 101 -15.95 3.69 15.49
CA ASP A 101 -17.35 3.51 15.10
C ASP A 101 -17.72 4.28 13.82
N LEU A 102 -16.90 5.26 13.42
CA LEU A 102 -17.06 6.01 12.18
C LEU A 102 -16.34 5.34 10.99
N LEU A 103 -15.55 4.29 11.19
CA LEU A 103 -14.92 3.56 10.10
C LEU A 103 -15.98 2.85 9.24
N GLY A 104 -15.73 2.78 7.93
CA GLY A 104 -16.67 2.28 6.94
C GLY A 104 -17.60 3.35 6.35
N ARG A 105 -17.51 4.61 6.81
CA ARG A 105 -18.33 5.73 6.29
C ARG A 105 -17.54 7.04 6.20
N PRO A 106 -17.89 7.93 5.25
CA PRO A 106 -17.27 9.26 5.13
C PRO A 106 -17.70 10.14 6.32
N ALA A 107 -16.76 10.50 7.22
CA ALA A 107 -17.04 11.32 8.39
C ALA A 107 -15.92 12.34 8.73
N SER A 108 -14.79 12.30 8.02
CA SER A 108 -13.65 13.18 8.30
C SER A 108 -13.76 14.55 7.63
N HIS A 109 -12.77 15.39 7.87
CA HIS A 109 -12.59 16.68 7.20
C HIS A 109 -11.68 16.59 5.95
N GLY A 110 -11.53 15.39 5.39
CA GLY A 110 -10.73 15.11 4.19
C GLY A 110 -9.53 14.19 4.41
N CYS A 111 -9.04 14.06 5.64
CA CYS A 111 -8.05 13.03 5.99
C CYS A 111 -8.65 11.62 5.87
N ILE A 112 -7.80 10.62 5.75
CA ILE A 112 -8.19 9.21 5.75
C ILE A 112 -7.89 8.65 7.13
N ARG A 113 -8.93 8.25 7.85
CA ARG A 113 -8.83 7.70 9.19
C ARG A 113 -8.78 6.19 9.16
N LEU A 114 -7.94 5.61 9.99
CA LEU A 114 -7.77 4.17 10.24
C LEU A 114 -7.96 3.86 11.73
N SER A 115 -8.16 2.60 12.08
CA SER A 115 -8.02 2.19 13.47
C SER A 115 -6.57 2.45 13.94
N PRO A 116 -6.33 2.67 15.26
CA PRO A 116 -4.99 2.96 15.76
C PRO A 116 -3.97 1.88 15.38
N ARG A 117 -4.38 0.61 15.42
CA ARG A 117 -3.53 -0.53 15.05
C ARG A 117 -3.19 -0.54 13.57
N ALA A 118 -4.17 -0.33 12.69
CA ALA A 118 -3.94 -0.28 11.25
C ALA A 118 -3.04 0.89 10.87
N ALA A 119 -3.24 2.06 11.49
CA ALA A 119 -2.40 3.24 11.26
C ALA A 119 -0.95 3.00 11.69
N ALA A 120 -0.73 2.36 12.85
CA ALA A 120 0.62 2.00 13.31
C ALA A 120 1.31 1.05 12.34
N THR A 121 0.62 -0.02 11.91
CA THR A 121 1.16 -0.99 10.95
C THR A 121 1.53 -0.31 9.61
N LEU A 122 0.62 0.53 9.08
CA LEU A 122 0.88 1.25 7.83
C LEU A 122 2.07 2.21 7.97
N TYR A 123 2.12 2.94 9.08
CA TYR A 123 3.20 3.89 9.37
C TYR A 123 4.57 3.21 9.39
N GLU A 124 4.69 2.05 10.04
CA GLU A 124 5.93 1.27 10.06
C GLU A 124 6.34 0.79 8.68
N LEU A 125 5.41 0.28 7.86
CA LEU A 125 5.69 -0.13 6.49
C LEU A 125 6.19 1.04 5.65
N VAL A 126 5.44 2.14 5.66
CA VAL A 126 5.75 3.34 4.86
C VAL A 126 7.06 4.00 5.30
N SER A 127 7.36 4.01 6.59
CA SER A 127 8.61 4.60 7.10
C SER A 127 9.85 3.81 6.65
N ARG A 128 9.72 2.50 6.42
CA ARG A 128 10.83 1.65 5.97
C ARG A 128 10.99 1.61 4.46
N GLU A 129 9.88 1.55 3.72
CA GLU A 129 9.87 1.22 2.30
C GLU A 129 9.39 2.38 1.42
N GLY A 130 8.86 3.45 2.00
CA GLY A 130 8.12 4.46 1.25
C GLY A 130 6.80 3.89 0.71
N ALA A 131 6.02 4.73 0.04
CA ALA A 131 4.75 4.27 -0.54
C ALA A 131 4.35 5.02 -1.80
N VAL A 132 3.51 4.36 -2.61
CA VAL A 132 2.60 5.00 -3.57
C VAL A 132 1.19 4.87 -3.03
N ILE A 133 0.49 5.99 -2.93
CA ILE A 133 -0.88 6.08 -2.42
C ILE A 133 -1.78 6.44 -3.58
N ARG A 134 -2.71 5.56 -3.93
CA ARG A 134 -3.75 5.80 -4.92
C ARG A 134 -5.08 5.99 -4.22
N ILE A 135 -5.76 7.08 -4.52
CA ILE A 135 -7.03 7.44 -3.90
C ILE A 135 -8.07 7.64 -4.99
N GLY A 136 -9.13 6.84 -4.94
CA GLY A 136 -10.19 6.88 -5.94
C GLY A 136 -11.46 6.19 -5.47
N GLY A 137 -12.20 5.62 -6.39
CA GLY A 137 -13.39 4.82 -6.14
C GLY A 137 -13.92 4.32 -7.46
N GLY A 138 -14.31 3.05 -7.50
CA GLY A 138 -14.77 2.37 -8.69
C GLY A 138 -14.16 0.97 -8.81
N PRO A 139 -14.52 0.22 -9.87
CA PRO A 139 -14.07 -1.15 -10.08
C PRO A 139 -12.55 -1.31 -10.15
N GLU A 140 -11.84 -0.29 -10.64
CA GLU A 140 -10.37 -0.27 -10.75
C GLU A 140 -9.66 -0.29 -9.39
N PHE A 141 -10.33 0.17 -8.33
CA PHE A 141 -9.81 0.13 -6.95
C PHE A 141 -10.25 -1.12 -6.19
N GLY A 142 -11.17 -1.90 -6.75
CA GLY A 142 -11.70 -3.13 -6.15
C GLY A 142 -10.89 -4.38 -6.45
N ALA A 143 -10.04 -4.37 -7.48
CA ALA A 143 -9.18 -5.49 -7.79
C ALA A 143 -8.02 -5.52 -6.80
N ALA A 144 -7.99 -6.52 -5.92
CA ALA A 144 -6.79 -6.83 -5.15
C ALA A 144 -5.61 -6.94 -6.13
N PRO A 145 -4.43 -6.40 -5.79
CA PRO A 145 -3.24 -6.64 -6.61
C PRO A 145 -3.09 -8.14 -6.74
N SER A 146 -3.22 -8.65 -7.97
CA SER A 146 -3.02 -10.07 -8.24
C SER A 146 -1.66 -10.44 -7.65
N PRO A 147 -1.56 -11.46 -6.77
CA PRO A 147 -0.26 -11.94 -6.36
C PRO A 147 0.48 -12.28 -7.65
N ARG A 148 1.65 -11.68 -7.85
CA ARG A 148 2.56 -12.15 -8.90
C ARG A 148 2.75 -13.63 -8.59
N LEU A 149 2.19 -14.50 -9.44
CA LEU A 149 2.55 -15.89 -9.47
C LEU A 149 4.06 -15.92 -9.73
N ILE A 150 4.83 -15.98 -8.65
CA ILE A 150 6.20 -16.44 -8.74
C ILE A 150 6.02 -17.89 -9.16
N ALA A 151 6.30 -18.18 -10.44
CA ALA A 151 6.37 -19.54 -10.93
C ALA A 151 7.39 -20.24 -10.05
N LEU A 152 6.91 -21.02 -9.09
CA LEU A 152 7.76 -21.96 -8.36
C LEU A 152 8.27 -22.95 -9.41
N PRO A 153 9.57 -23.24 -9.44
CA PRO A 153 10.08 -24.27 -10.34
C PRO A 153 9.34 -25.57 -10.00
N MET A 154 8.74 -26.17 -11.04
CA MET A 154 8.12 -27.48 -10.96
C MET A 154 9.16 -28.50 -10.50
N GLY A 155 9.11 -28.86 -9.22
CA GLY A 155 9.97 -29.83 -8.60
C GLY A 155 9.29 -30.52 -7.44
N ARG A 156 8.77 -31.71 -7.73
CA ARG A 156 8.32 -32.75 -6.82
C ARG A 156 6.91 -32.59 -6.19
N ALA A 157 5.98 -33.30 -6.83
CA ALA A 157 4.77 -33.76 -6.19
C ALA A 157 5.12 -34.54 -4.91
N LEU A 158 4.71 -34.01 -3.74
CA LEU A 158 4.61 -34.86 -2.54
C LEU A 158 3.32 -35.66 -2.66
N GLU A 159 3.52 -36.96 -2.86
CA GLU A 159 2.50 -37.98 -2.80
C GLU A 159 1.85 -37.96 -1.42
N LEU A 160 0.57 -37.59 -1.36
CA LEU A 160 -0.26 -37.72 -0.16
C LEU A 160 -0.56 -39.20 0.05
N ALA A 161 -0.01 -39.76 1.11
CA ALA A 161 -0.39 -41.09 1.60
C ALA A 161 -1.86 -41.07 2.07
N PRO A 162 -2.64 -42.15 1.83
CA PRO A 162 -4.02 -42.24 2.25
C PRO A 162 -4.10 -42.38 3.78
N ALA A 163 -4.98 -41.58 4.40
CA ALA A 163 -5.33 -41.73 5.81
C ALA A 163 -6.19 -42.97 6.00
N ASP A 164 -5.61 -44.00 6.61
CA ASP A 164 -6.33 -45.13 7.15
C ASP A 164 -7.02 -44.72 8.46
N SER A 165 -8.35 -44.76 8.46
CA SER A 165 -9.15 -44.66 9.68
C SER A 165 -9.50 -46.08 10.16
N PRO A 166 -9.25 -46.45 11.41
CA PRO A 166 -9.98 -47.56 12.04
C PRO A 166 -11.13 -47.02 12.88
N VAL A 167 -12.34 -47.33 12.47
CA VAL A 167 -13.53 -47.38 13.34
C VAL A 167 -13.38 -48.60 14.26
N ALA A 168 -13.47 -48.41 15.58
CA ALA A 168 -13.71 -49.44 16.57
C ALA A 168 -14.67 -48.88 17.62
N ARG A 169 -15.74 -49.44 17.68
CA ARG A 169 -16.66 -50.11 18.64
C ARG A 169 -16.73 -49.46 20.02
#